data_688526f1029bdf715dcf27c55fd92019
#
_entry.id   688526f1029bdf715dcf27c55fd92019
#
_cell.length_a   1.000
_cell.length_b   1.000
_cell.length_c   1.000
_cell.angle_alpha   90.00
_cell.angle_beta   90.00
_cell.angle_gamma   90.00
#
_symmetry.space_group_name_H-M   'P 1'
#
loop_
_entity.id
_entity.type
_entity.pdbx_description
1 polymer ?
#
loop_
_entity_poly.entity_id
_entity_poly.type
_entity_poly.pdbx_seq_one_letter_code
_entity_poly.pdbx_strand_id
1 'polypeptide(L)'
;MNSLNLALFQWLTAGTQPTPWVLSVASAFALWGSWVSAALVVFALWRYREERAYLCIVAAFAGLSSMASHAIAQAVNAPRPFVLGLAPAYIEHAGRGSLPSTHATVMFMVALAFLLRPGLRRLAMPLLALAALTGWARVYVGVHFPIDIAAGLLLGGAIAGALLVVQLLAHRFFSFPASPAGRARDNRQAAASFWRHP
;
A
#
# COMPACT_ATOMS: atom_id res chain seq x y z
N MET A 1 -16.15 -22.38 -2.16
CA MET A 1 -14.72 -22.01 -2.22
C MET A 1 -14.19 -22.44 -3.58
N ASN A 2 -13.45 -21.60 -4.31
CA ASN A 2 -12.91 -21.93 -5.64
C ASN A 2 -11.78 -22.97 -5.49
N SER A 3 -11.77 -24.05 -6.29
CA SER A 3 -10.76 -25.12 -6.28
C SER A 3 -9.34 -24.58 -6.46
N LEU A 4 -9.14 -23.59 -7.33
CA LEU A 4 -7.84 -22.93 -7.54
C LEU A 4 -7.34 -22.25 -6.27
N ASN A 5 -8.19 -21.51 -5.54
CA ASN A 5 -7.80 -20.83 -4.31
C ASN A 5 -7.37 -21.83 -3.22
N LEU A 6 -8.07 -22.97 -3.13
CA LEU A 6 -7.72 -24.04 -2.20
C LEU A 6 -6.39 -24.70 -2.58
N ALA A 7 -6.18 -25.02 -3.86
CA ALA A 7 -4.92 -25.62 -4.34
C ALA A 7 -3.73 -24.70 -4.09
N LEU A 8 -3.87 -23.39 -4.39
CA LEU A 8 -2.83 -22.39 -4.12
C LEU A 8 -2.56 -22.26 -2.61
N PHE A 9 -3.61 -22.30 -1.79
CA PHE A 9 -3.44 -22.26 -0.33
C PHE A 9 -2.67 -23.48 0.16
N GLN A 10 -3.03 -24.69 -0.26
CA GLN A 10 -2.35 -25.92 0.12
C GLN A 10 -0.87 -25.94 -0.29
N TRP A 11 -0.55 -25.35 -1.43
CA TRP A 11 0.83 -25.23 -1.91
C TRP A 11 1.65 -24.19 -1.14
N LEU A 12 1.03 -23.09 -0.70
CA LEU A 12 1.71 -21.96 -0.05
C LEU A 12 1.75 -22.06 1.48
N THR A 13 0.83 -22.82 2.10
CA THR A 13 0.75 -22.91 3.56
C THR A 13 1.85 -23.77 4.16
N ALA A 14 2.20 -23.46 5.40
CA ALA A 14 3.14 -24.24 6.22
C ALA A 14 2.68 -25.69 6.50
N GLY A 15 1.37 -25.97 6.31
CA GLY A 15 0.79 -27.26 6.67
C GLY A 15 0.90 -27.55 8.16
N THR A 16 1.02 -28.85 8.52
CA THR A 16 1.12 -29.30 9.92
C THR A 16 2.56 -29.55 10.39
N GLN A 17 3.52 -29.59 9.46
CA GLN A 17 4.95 -29.82 9.75
C GLN A 17 5.83 -28.77 9.06
N PRO A 18 5.80 -27.51 9.52
CA PRO A 18 6.56 -26.44 8.91
C PRO A 18 8.06 -26.60 9.16
N THR A 19 8.88 -26.15 8.20
CA THR A 19 10.30 -25.97 8.43
C THR A 19 10.51 -24.84 9.45
N PRO A 20 11.16 -25.07 10.62
CA PRO A 20 11.15 -24.13 11.74
C PRO A 20 11.68 -22.73 11.37
N TRP A 21 12.77 -22.63 10.62
CA TRP A 21 13.34 -21.34 10.25
C TRP A 21 12.43 -20.56 9.27
N VAL A 22 11.75 -21.24 8.33
CA VAL A 22 10.79 -20.62 7.41
C VAL A 22 9.61 -20.08 8.19
N LEU A 23 9.08 -20.85 9.14
CA LEU A 23 7.99 -20.42 10.00
C LEU A 23 8.38 -19.19 10.83
N SER A 24 9.58 -19.15 11.40
CA SER A 24 10.06 -17.99 12.15
C SER A 24 10.13 -16.73 11.28
N VAL A 25 10.68 -16.84 10.07
CA VAL A 25 10.75 -15.72 9.10
C VAL A 25 9.35 -15.28 8.66
N ALA A 26 8.49 -16.23 8.31
CA ALA A 26 7.12 -15.91 7.89
C ALA A 26 6.33 -15.26 9.04
N SER A 27 6.44 -15.78 10.27
CA SER A 27 5.79 -15.16 11.44
C SER A 27 6.29 -13.74 11.69
N ALA A 28 7.60 -13.49 11.52
CA ALA A 28 8.16 -12.15 11.64
C ALA A 28 7.57 -11.18 10.59
N PHE A 29 7.49 -11.57 9.31
CA PHE A 29 6.85 -10.74 8.29
C PHE A 29 5.35 -10.57 8.50
N ALA A 30 4.64 -11.63 8.93
CA ALA A 30 3.21 -11.57 9.18
C ALA A 30 2.83 -10.63 10.34
N LEU A 31 3.69 -10.51 11.37
CA LEU A 31 3.47 -9.68 12.55
C LEU A 31 4.06 -8.27 12.39
N TRP A 32 5.27 -8.14 11.86
CA TRP A 32 6.04 -6.90 11.87
C TRP A 32 6.11 -6.18 10.52
N GLY A 33 5.74 -6.85 9.41
CA GLY A 33 5.87 -6.26 8.08
C GLY A 33 5.14 -4.93 7.92
N SER A 34 3.94 -4.78 8.49
CA SER A 34 3.19 -3.51 8.47
C SER A 34 3.87 -2.41 9.29
N TRP A 35 4.50 -2.74 10.41
CA TRP A 35 5.26 -1.79 11.23
C TRP A 35 6.52 -1.31 10.52
N VAL A 36 7.23 -2.20 9.82
CA VAL A 36 8.38 -1.82 8.98
C VAL A 36 7.93 -0.91 7.83
N SER A 37 6.78 -1.21 7.21
CA SER A 37 6.19 -0.32 6.19
C SER A 37 5.86 1.06 6.76
N ALA A 38 5.25 1.12 7.95
CA ALA A 38 4.97 2.39 8.64
C ALA A 38 6.26 3.16 8.96
N ALA A 39 7.30 2.47 9.43
CA ALA A 39 8.60 3.08 9.70
C ALA A 39 9.24 3.69 8.43
N LEU A 40 9.10 3.02 7.26
CA LEU A 40 9.56 3.57 5.98
C LEU A 40 8.77 4.83 5.58
N VAL A 41 7.47 4.90 5.86
CA VAL A 41 6.66 6.12 5.63
C VAL A 41 7.12 7.26 6.56
N VAL A 42 7.38 6.97 7.84
CA VAL A 42 7.92 7.95 8.80
C VAL A 42 9.31 8.43 8.37
N PHE A 43 10.17 7.52 7.92
CA PHE A 43 11.46 7.87 7.34
C PHE A 43 11.31 8.78 6.12
N ALA A 44 10.35 8.49 5.24
CA ALA A 44 10.08 9.33 4.07
C ALA A 44 9.60 10.74 4.49
N LEU A 45 8.73 10.86 5.49
CA LEU A 45 8.30 12.14 6.07
C LEU A 45 9.46 12.96 6.62
N TRP A 46 10.44 12.31 7.21
CA TRP A 46 11.64 12.97 7.72
C TRP A 46 12.59 13.39 6.59
N ARG A 47 12.84 12.49 5.61
CA ARG A 47 13.86 12.66 4.57
C ARG A 47 13.40 13.54 3.40
N TYR A 48 12.12 13.45 2.99
CA TYR A 48 11.57 14.11 1.81
C TYR A 48 10.63 15.25 2.21
N ARG A 49 11.23 16.37 2.64
CA ARG A 49 10.48 17.52 3.19
C ARG A 49 9.45 18.10 2.22
N GLU A 50 9.76 18.12 0.92
CA GLU A 50 8.88 18.63 -0.15
C GLU A 50 7.67 17.73 -0.40
N GLU A 51 7.76 16.45 -0.02
CA GLU A 51 6.70 15.46 -0.19
C GLU A 51 5.80 15.30 1.06
N ARG A 52 6.04 16.06 2.12
CA ARG A 52 5.32 15.89 3.40
C ARG A 52 3.81 16.02 3.29
N ALA A 53 3.31 17.03 2.56
CA ALA A 53 1.87 17.22 2.36
C ALA A 53 1.26 15.98 1.67
N TYR A 54 1.92 15.46 0.63
CA TYR A 54 1.53 14.23 -0.04
C TYR A 54 1.55 13.03 0.89
N LEU A 55 2.62 12.86 1.67
CA LEU A 55 2.76 11.75 2.62
C LEU A 55 1.72 11.78 3.73
N CYS A 56 1.31 12.96 4.19
CA CYS A 56 0.17 13.11 5.12
C CYS A 56 -1.15 12.66 4.49
N ILE A 57 -1.37 12.98 3.21
CA ILE A 57 -2.54 12.50 2.47
C ILE A 57 -2.48 10.97 2.32
N VAL A 58 -1.32 10.40 1.97
CA VAL A 58 -1.13 8.94 1.90
C VAL A 58 -1.44 8.28 3.24
N ALA A 59 -1.01 8.85 4.36
CA ALA A 59 -1.32 8.34 5.70
C ALA A 59 -2.83 8.36 6.00
N ALA A 60 -3.53 9.44 5.62
CA ALA A 60 -4.99 9.51 5.75
C ALA A 60 -5.68 8.43 4.89
N PHE A 61 -5.24 8.26 3.64
CA PHE A 61 -5.76 7.22 2.75
C PHE A 61 -5.41 5.80 3.23
N ALA A 62 -4.30 5.59 3.93
CA ALA A 62 -3.98 4.33 4.60
C ALA A 62 -5.00 4.02 5.70
N GLY A 63 -5.38 5.01 6.51
CA GLY A 63 -6.46 4.90 7.49
C GLY A 63 -7.81 4.55 6.84
N LEU A 64 -8.19 5.26 5.78
CA LEU A 64 -9.41 4.99 5.02
C LEU A 64 -9.39 3.58 4.40
N SER A 65 -8.24 3.14 3.89
CA SER A 65 -8.06 1.78 3.34
C SER A 65 -8.27 0.71 4.40
N SER A 66 -7.76 0.95 5.62
CA SER A 66 -7.97 0.05 6.76
C SER A 66 -9.45 -0.02 7.13
N MET A 67 -10.12 1.12 7.24
CA MET A 67 -11.56 1.18 7.55
C MET A 67 -12.40 0.48 6.48
N ALA A 68 -12.17 0.77 5.21
CA ALA A 68 -12.86 0.14 4.08
C ALA A 68 -12.67 -1.37 4.07
N SER A 69 -11.41 -1.84 4.24
CA SER A 69 -11.11 -3.27 4.31
C SER A 69 -11.82 -3.94 5.47
N HIS A 70 -11.83 -3.35 6.67
CA HIS A 70 -12.54 -3.90 7.83
C HIS A 70 -14.06 -3.93 7.61
N ALA A 71 -14.66 -2.87 7.06
CA ALA A 71 -16.09 -2.83 6.76
C ALA A 71 -16.49 -3.93 5.77
N ILE A 72 -15.72 -4.11 4.68
CA ILE A 72 -15.95 -5.19 3.71
C ILE A 72 -15.76 -6.55 4.37
N ALA A 73 -14.70 -6.74 5.16
CA ALA A 73 -14.41 -8.01 5.83
C ALA A 73 -15.51 -8.39 6.82
N GLN A 74 -16.10 -7.43 7.54
CA GLN A 74 -17.25 -7.65 8.42
C GLN A 74 -18.51 -8.00 7.62
N ALA A 75 -18.77 -7.29 6.52
CA ALA A 75 -19.96 -7.54 5.69
C ALA A 75 -19.90 -8.92 5.00
N VAL A 76 -18.73 -9.28 4.44
CA VAL A 76 -18.53 -10.59 3.79
C VAL A 76 -18.45 -11.72 4.82
N ASN A 77 -17.87 -11.46 5.98
CA ASN A 77 -17.73 -12.37 7.13
C ASN A 77 -17.18 -13.76 6.76
N ALA A 78 -16.25 -13.82 5.79
CA ALA A 78 -15.66 -15.08 5.32
C ALA A 78 -14.84 -15.76 6.43
N PRO A 79 -14.96 -17.10 6.61
CA PRO A 79 -14.14 -17.84 7.56
C PRO A 79 -12.68 -17.90 7.09
N ARG A 80 -11.76 -18.00 8.06
CA ARG A 80 -10.32 -18.13 7.79
C ARG A 80 -9.91 -19.59 7.57
N PRO A 81 -8.76 -19.86 6.94
CA PRO A 81 -8.29 -21.23 6.69
C PRO A 81 -8.25 -22.11 7.92
N PHE A 82 -7.73 -21.59 9.05
CA PHE A 82 -7.62 -22.34 10.29
C PHE A 82 -8.97 -22.66 10.95
N VAL A 83 -10.01 -21.83 10.73
CA VAL A 83 -11.38 -22.10 11.21
C VAL A 83 -12.00 -23.26 10.45
N LEU A 84 -11.62 -23.43 9.18
CA LEU A 84 -12.08 -24.54 8.33
C LEU A 84 -11.23 -25.83 8.53
N GLY A 85 -10.28 -25.84 9.46
CA GLY A 85 -9.41 -26.98 9.72
C GLY A 85 -8.41 -27.29 8.59
N LEU A 86 -8.16 -26.35 7.67
CA LEU A 86 -7.29 -26.55 6.51
C LEU A 86 -5.80 -26.44 6.83
N ALA A 87 -5.46 -25.68 7.87
CA ALA A 87 -4.10 -25.54 8.42
C ALA A 87 -4.18 -24.97 9.85
N PRO A 88 -3.16 -25.19 10.70
CA PRO A 88 -3.04 -24.49 11.98
C PRO A 88 -2.84 -22.99 11.77
N ALA A 89 -3.32 -22.17 12.72
CA ALA A 89 -2.93 -20.77 12.81
C ALA A 89 -1.62 -20.68 13.62
N TYR A 90 -0.53 -20.29 12.99
CA TYR A 90 0.77 -20.13 13.65
C TYR A 90 0.97 -18.77 14.32
N ILE A 91 0.01 -17.86 14.17
CA ILE A 91 -0.09 -16.59 14.88
C ILE A 91 -1.53 -16.39 15.37
N GLU A 92 -1.70 -15.65 16.47
CA GLU A 92 -3.03 -15.31 16.96
C GLU A 92 -3.78 -14.43 15.97
N HIS A 93 -5.02 -14.79 15.67
CA HIS A 93 -5.89 -14.02 14.80
C HIS A 93 -7.38 -14.31 15.03
N ALA A 94 -8.25 -13.30 14.77
CA ALA A 94 -9.71 -13.50 14.81
C ALA A 94 -10.16 -14.51 13.75
N GLY A 95 -11.15 -15.35 14.07
CA GLY A 95 -11.58 -16.44 13.19
C GLY A 95 -12.36 -16.03 11.95
N ARG A 96 -12.90 -14.82 11.90
CA ARG A 96 -13.77 -14.31 10.83
C ARG A 96 -13.22 -13.05 10.18
N GLY A 97 -13.86 -12.62 9.09
CA GLY A 97 -13.44 -11.43 8.36
C GLY A 97 -12.12 -11.65 7.60
N SER A 98 -12.01 -12.76 6.85
CA SER A 98 -10.81 -13.09 6.10
C SER A 98 -10.60 -12.20 4.87
N LEU A 99 -11.67 -11.86 4.15
CA LEU A 99 -11.63 -11.20 2.83
C LEU A 99 -12.16 -9.75 2.92
N PRO A 100 -11.43 -8.74 2.45
CA PRO A 100 -10.02 -8.76 2.02
C PRO A 100 -9.04 -8.73 3.19
N SER A 101 -7.76 -9.04 2.95
CA SER A 101 -6.71 -8.87 3.94
C SER A 101 -6.39 -7.39 4.16
N THR A 102 -6.63 -6.86 5.35
CA THR A 102 -6.36 -5.45 5.68
C THR A 102 -4.88 -5.10 5.56
N HIS A 103 -3.97 -5.99 5.99
CA HIS A 103 -2.53 -5.79 5.82
C HIS A 103 -2.16 -5.63 4.34
N ALA A 104 -2.66 -6.52 3.47
CA ALA A 104 -2.43 -6.43 2.04
C ALA A 104 -3.01 -5.13 1.47
N THR A 105 -4.26 -4.78 1.82
CA THR A 105 -4.92 -3.55 1.33
C THR A 105 -4.10 -2.31 1.63
N VAL A 106 -3.73 -2.11 2.90
CA VAL A 106 -3.01 -0.91 3.34
C VAL A 106 -1.59 -0.86 2.77
N MET A 107 -0.85 -1.98 2.85
CA MET A 107 0.54 -2.01 2.42
C MET A 107 0.68 -1.83 0.90
N PHE A 108 -0.18 -2.47 0.10
CA PHE A 108 -0.17 -2.28 -1.36
C PHE A 108 -0.65 -0.88 -1.74
N MET A 109 -1.66 -0.31 -1.07
CA MET A 109 -2.08 1.08 -1.30
C MET A 109 -0.91 2.05 -1.08
N VAL A 110 -0.20 1.95 0.05
CA VAL A 110 0.95 2.80 0.35
C VAL A 110 2.06 2.60 -0.68
N ALA A 111 2.44 1.36 -0.99
CA ALA A 111 3.50 1.06 -1.95
C ALA A 111 3.19 1.60 -3.35
N LEU A 112 1.94 1.45 -3.81
CA LEU A 112 1.48 1.95 -5.11
C LEU A 112 1.40 3.49 -5.12
N ALA A 113 0.95 4.12 -4.02
CA ALA A 113 0.98 5.58 -3.90
C ALA A 113 2.41 6.13 -4.04
N PHE A 114 3.41 5.46 -3.43
CA PHE A 114 4.82 5.82 -3.58
C PHE A 114 5.32 5.59 -5.03
N LEU A 115 4.88 4.52 -5.68
CA LEU A 115 5.24 4.23 -7.07
C LEU A 115 4.72 5.30 -8.05
N LEU A 116 3.50 5.80 -7.80
CA LEU A 116 2.85 6.83 -8.60
C LEU A 116 3.45 8.23 -8.41
N ARG A 117 4.25 8.45 -7.34
CA ARG A 117 4.90 9.73 -7.04
C ARG A 117 6.39 9.70 -7.44
N PRO A 118 6.84 10.46 -8.47
CA PRO A 118 8.22 10.39 -8.96
C PRO A 118 9.28 10.56 -7.87
N GLY A 119 9.11 11.51 -6.94
CA GLY A 119 10.04 11.77 -5.84
C GLY A 119 10.20 10.63 -4.83
N LEU A 120 9.24 9.68 -4.79
CA LEU A 120 9.20 8.59 -3.82
C LEU A 120 9.43 7.20 -4.44
N ARG A 121 9.57 7.08 -5.77
CA ARG A 121 9.68 5.80 -6.49
C ARG A 121 10.79 4.88 -5.98
N ARG A 122 11.89 5.44 -5.47
CA ARG A 122 13.00 4.65 -4.91
C ARG A 122 12.58 3.83 -3.69
N LEU A 123 11.61 4.33 -2.91
CA LEU A 123 11.06 3.62 -1.76
C LEU A 123 9.87 2.70 -2.13
N ALA A 124 9.30 2.85 -3.32
CA ALA A 124 8.18 2.03 -3.76
C ALA A 124 8.54 0.54 -3.89
N MET A 125 9.72 0.23 -4.46
CA MET A 125 10.14 -1.16 -4.65
C MET A 125 10.32 -1.93 -3.32
N PRO A 126 11.06 -1.41 -2.32
CA PRO A 126 11.13 -2.08 -1.02
C PRO A 126 9.77 -2.19 -0.33
N LEU A 127 8.88 -1.19 -0.47
CA LEU A 127 7.52 -1.26 0.06
C LEU A 127 6.68 -2.34 -0.64
N LEU A 128 6.77 -2.48 -1.97
CA LEU A 128 6.09 -3.52 -2.73
C LEU A 128 6.60 -4.91 -2.35
N ALA A 129 7.91 -5.08 -2.25
CA ALA A 129 8.52 -6.35 -1.82
C ALA A 129 8.05 -6.72 -0.40
N LEU A 130 8.03 -5.76 0.52
CA LEU A 130 7.56 -5.96 1.89
C LEU A 130 6.07 -6.32 1.94
N ALA A 131 5.23 -5.66 1.12
CA ALA A 131 3.80 -5.97 1.00
C ALA A 131 3.58 -7.39 0.47
N ALA A 132 4.32 -7.79 -0.58
CA ALA A 132 4.24 -9.12 -1.16
C ALA A 132 4.72 -10.20 -0.17
N LEU A 133 5.86 -9.99 0.50
CA LEU A 133 6.38 -10.90 1.52
C LEU A 133 5.43 -11.04 2.72
N THR A 134 4.86 -9.92 3.19
CA THR A 134 3.85 -9.96 4.26
C THR A 134 2.60 -10.70 3.80
N GLY A 135 2.13 -10.45 2.57
CA GLY A 135 0.98 -11.18 1.99
C GLY A 135 1.24 -12.68 1.92
N TRP A 136 2.39 -13.11 1.40
CA TRP A 136 2.80 -14.50 1.39
C TRP A 136 2.87 -15.08 2.82
N ALA A 137 3.53 -14.38 3.73
CA ALA A 137 3.69 -14.81 5.11
C ALA A 137 2.34 -15.08 5.80
N ARG A 138 1.34 -14.25 5.55
CA ARG A 138 -0.01 -14.41 6.13
C ARG A 138 -0.76 -15.63 5.56
N VAL A 139 -0.48 -16.02 4.31
CA VAL A 139 -0.97 -17.29 3.75
C VAL A 139 -0.21 -18.46 4.37
N TYR A 140 1.12 -18.34 4.44
CA TYR A 140 1.99 -19.38 4.98
C TYR A 140 1.64 -19.76 6.42
N VAL A 141 1.41 -18.76 7.29
CA VAL A 141 1.03 -19.00 8.70
C VAL A 141 -0.45 -19.38 8.89
N GLY A 142 -1.21 -19.63 7.83
CA GLY A 142 -2.56 -20.18 7.88
C GLY A 142 -3.69 -19.20 8.21
N VAL A 143 -3.45 -17.88 8.20
CA VAL A 143 -4.48 -16.89 8.61
C VAL A 143 -5.26 -16.26 7.46
N HIS A 144 -4.79 -16.39 6.21
CA HIS A 144 -5.45 -15.87 5.01
C HIS A 144 -5.38 -16.85 3.84
N PHE A 145 -6.37 -16.78 2.95
CA PHE A 145 -6.30 -17.40 1.63
C PHE A 145 -5.54 -16.50 0.64
N PRO A 146 -4.95 -17.05 -0.45
CA PRO A 146 -4.36 -16.27 -1.53
C PRO A 146 -5.32 -15.23 -2.12
N ILE A 147 -6.61 -15.56 -2.26
CA ILE A 147 -7.64 -14.64 -2.76
C ILE A 147 -7.83 -13.42 -1.84
N ASP A 148 -7.63 -13.57 -0.53
CA ASP A 148 -7.75 -12.45 0.43
C ASP A 148 -6.64 -11.42 0.19
N ILE A 149 -5.44 -11.90 -0.16
CA ILE A 149 -4.28 -11.06 -0.49
C ILE A 149 -4.51 -10.39 -1.85
N ALA A 150 -4.97 -11.13 -2.84
CA ALA A 150 -5.30 -10.59 -4.17
C ALA A 150 -6.40 -9.52 -4.08
N ALA A 151 -7.47 -9.76 -3.32
CA ALA A 151 -8.52 -8.78 -3.08
C ALA A 151 -7.99 -7.54 -2.34
N GLY A 152 -7.07 -7.73 -1.38
CA GLY A 152 -6.39 -6.64 -0.71
C GLY A 152 -5.53 -5.80 -1.65
N LEU A 153 -4.77 -6.43 -2.56
CA LEU A 153 -4.01 -5.74 -3.61
C LEU A 153 -4.93 -4.93 -4.53
N LEU A 154 -6.05 -5.52 -4.99
CA LEU A 154 -6.99 -4.84 -5.87
C LEU A 154 -7.66 -3.65 -5.19
N LEU A 155 -8.12 -3.81 -3.96
CA LEU A 155 -8.71 -2.72 -3.19
C LEU A 155 -7.69 -1.60 -2.91
N GLY A 156 -6.49 -1.96 -2.45
CA GLY A 156 -5.40 -1.00 -2.23
C GLY A 156 -4.99 -0.28 -3.51
N GLY A 157 -4.92 -1.00 -4.63
CA GLY A 157 -4.66 -0.44 -5.96
C GLY A 157 -5.74 0.53 -6.43
N ALA A 158 -7.01 0.18 -6.24
CA ALA A 158 -8.14 1.05 -6.56
C ALA A 158 -8.09 2.37 -5.74
N ILE A 159 -7.79 2.28 -4.44
CA ILE A 159 -7.67 3.45 -3.57
C ILE A 159 -6.46 4.31 -3.96
N ALA A 160 -5.30 3.72 -4.28
CA ALA A 160 -4.13 4.44 -4.77
C ALA A 160 -4.41 5.12 -6.13
N GLY A 161 -5.15 4.46 -7.01
CA GLY A 161 -5.62 5.04 -8.29
C GLY A 161 -6.57 6.21 -8.06
N ALA A 162 -7.52 6.09 -7.13
CA ALA A 162 -8.41 7.19 -6.75
C ALA A 162 -7.63 8.39 -6.19
N LEU A 163 -6.62 8.16 -5.36
CA LEU A 163 -5.72 9.22 -4.87
C LEU A 163 -5.03 9.95 -6.03
N LEU A 164 -4.51 9.21 -7.02
CA LEU A 164 -3.89 9.81 -8.21
C LEU A 164 -4.91 10.68 -8.98
N VAL A 165 -6.12 10.17 -9.21
CA VAL A 165 -7.17 10.91 -9.92
C VAL A 165 -7.51 12.22 -9.20
N VAL A 166 -7.69 12.16 -7.86
CA VAL A 166 -7.95 13.37 -7.05
C VAL A 166 -6.82 14.37 -7.21
N GLN A 167 -5.57 13.94 -7.20
CA GLN A 167 -4.42 14.84 -7.41
C GLN A 167 -4.40 15.47 -8.79
N LEU A 168 -4.65 14.70 -9.84
CA LEU A 168 -4.70 15.20 -11.22
C LEU A 168 -5.81 16.24 -11.39
N LEU A 169 -6.99 15.98 -10.81
CA LEU A 169 -8.10 16.92 -10.82
C LEU A 169 -7.78 18.19 -10.01
N ALA A 170 -7.22 18.04 -8.80
CA ALA A 170 -6.80 19.18 -8.00
C ALA A 170 -5.80 20.07 -8.75
N HIS A 171 -4.79 19.47 -9.38
CA HIS A 171 -3.85 20.22 -10.22
C HIS A 171 -4.55 20.94 -11.38
N ARG A 172 -5.50 20.29 -12.04
CA ARG A 172 -6.22 20.89 -13.17
C ARG A 172 -7.09 22.08 -12.77
N PHE A 173 -7.77 22.00 -11.62
CA PHE A 173 -8.71 23.03 -11.17
C PHE A 173 -8.07 24.14 -10.34
N PHE A 174 -7.01 23.85 -9.61
CA PHE A 174 -6.35 24.81 -8.71
C PHE A 174 -5.02 25.37 -9.24
N SER A 175 -4.52 24.87 -10.39
CA SER A 175 -3.43 25.53 -11.09
C SER A 175 -3.99 26.75 -11.80
N PHE A 176 -4.01 27.90 -11.11
CA PHE A 176 -4.31 29.18 -11.74
C PHE A 176 -3.30 29.42 -12.87
N PRO A 177 -3.74 29.79 -14.09
CA PRO A 177 -2.82 30.24 -15.11
C PRO A 177 -2.01 31.40 -14.54
N ALA A 178 -0.67 31.29 -14.65
CA ALA A 178 0.21 32.38 -14.22
C ALA A 178 -0.28 33.69 -14.78
N SER A 179 -0.54 34.67 -13.87
CA SER A 179 -1.11 35.97 -14.23
C SER A 179 -0.35 36.56 -15.42
N PRO A 180 -1.04 37.14 -16.42
CA PRO A 180 -0.38 37.81 -17.53
C PRO A 180 0.65 38.87 -17.11
N ALA A 181 0.49 39.44 -15.90
CA ALA A 181 1.41 40.39 -15.29
C ALA A 181 2.80 39.76 -14.94
N GLY A 182 2.87 38.48 -14.60
CA GLY A 182 4.16 37.77 -14.38
C GLY A 182 4.96 37.61 -15.66
N ARG A 183 4.29 37.24 -16.76
CA ARG A 183 4.92 37.11 -18.10
C ARG A 183 5.43 38.46 -18.63
N ALA A 184 4.70 39.55 -18.37
CA ALA A 184 5.13 40.90 -18.79
C ALA A 184 6.36 41.39 -18.00
N ARG A 185 6.55 40.94 -16.75
CA ARG A 185 7.72 41.28 -15.92
C ARG A 185 8.97 40.50 -16.35
N ASP A 186 8.84 39.21 -16.64
CA ASP A 186 9.93 38.39 -17.15
C ASP A 186 10.40 38.84 -18.54
N ASN A 187 9.49 39.20 -19.43
CA ASN A 187 9.83 39.74 -20.74
C ASN A 187 10.51 41.11 -20.64
N ARG A 188 10.13 41.96 -19.69
CA ARG A 188 10.81 43.25 -19.47
C ARG A 188 12.22 43.08 -18.89
N GLN A 189 12.42 42.10 -18.00
CA GLN A 189 13.73 41.78 -17.46
C GLN A 189 14.65 41.13 -18.51
N ALA A 190 14.11 40.24 -19.35
CA ALA A 190 14.86 39.66 -20.48
C ALA A 190 15.24 40.74 -21.54
N ALA A 191 14.35 41.66 -21.84
CA ALA A 191 14.64 42.78 -22.74
C ALA A 191 15.67 43.75 -22.16
N ALA A 192 15.61 44.04 -20.88
CA ALA A 192 16.56 44.93 -20.18
C ALA A 192 17.98 44.33 -20.05
N SER A 193 18.09 42.97 -19.99
CA SER A 193 19.39 42.30 -19.97
C SER A 193 20.06 42.27 -21.38
N PHE A 194 19.27 42.23 -22.44
CA PHE A 194 19.78 42.23 -23.82
C PHE A 194 20.52 43.55 -24.18
N TRP A 195 20.10 44.70 -23.62
CA TRP A 195 20.71 46.01 -23.89
C TRP A 195 21.84 46.39 -22.95
N ARG A 196 22.32 45.51 -22.06
CA ARG A 196 23.39 45.78 -21.09
C ARG A 196 24.78 45.22 -21.47
N HIS A 197 24.91 44.61 -22.66
CA HIS A 197 26.21 44.19 -23.15
C HIS A 197 26.59 45.09 -24.35
N PRO A 198 27.73 45.88 -24.22
CA PRO A 198 28.31 46.66 -25.31
C PRO A 198 28.93 45.75 -26.35
#